data_b7f104b3f7023b77f2141e72a718ea2b
#
_entry.id   b7f104b3f7023b77f2141e72a718ea2b
#
_cell.length_a   1.000
_cell.length_b   1.000
_cell.length_c   1.000
_cell.angle_alpha   90.00
_cell.angle_beta   90.00
_cell.angle_gamma   90.00
#
_symmetry.space_group_name_H-M   'P 1'
#
loop_
_entity.id
_entity.type
_entity.pdbx_description
1 polymer ?
#
loop_
_entity_poly.entity_id
_entity_poly.type
_entity_poly.pdbx_seq_one_letter_code
_entity_poly.pdbx_strand_id
1 'polypeptide(L)'
;ELREETGYRAREWARAGVLHPVVSYSTEFIEIWFARGLMPGERRLDEGEFLDVFTASAEQLLGWCRDGQVTDAKTLIGALWLQNVRSGAWTLDWQAAPTE
;
A
#
# COMPACT_ATOMS: atom_id res chain seq x y z
N GLU A 1 10.71 -5.72 2.76
CA GLU A 1 9.58 -6.53 2.28
C GLU A 1 9.07 -6.04 0.93
N LEU A 2 8.86 -4.73 0.77
CA LEU A 2 8.49 -4.17 -0.53
C LEU A 2 9.49 -4.59 -1.61
N ARG A 3 10.78 -4.47 -1.31
CA ARG A 3 11.84 -4.83 -2.25
C ARG A 3 11.81 -6.32 -2.62
N GLU A 4 11.58 -7.19 -1.64
CA GLU A 4 11.53 -8.64 -1.87
C GLU A 4 10.37 -9.03 -2.76
N GLU A 5 9.21 -8.43 -2.54
CA GLU A 5 7.98 -8.77 -3.24
C GLU A 5 7.84 -8.10 -4.61
N THR A 6 8.30 -6.86 -4.74
CA THR A 6 8.07 -6.07 -5.95
C THR A 6 9.34 -5.72 -6.71
N GLY A 7 10.51 -5.79 -6.08
CA GLY A 7 11.76 -5.32 -6.64
C GLY A 7 11.98 -3.82 -6.48
N TYR A 8 11.05 -3.09 -5.89
CA TYR A 8 11.16 -1.64 -5.72
C TYR A 8 11.65 -1.28 -4.33
N ARG A 9 12.43 -0.22 -4.27
CA ARG A 9 12.78 0.48 -3.04
C ARG A 9 12.10 1.84 -3.07
N ALA A 10 11.86 2.41 -1.91
CA ALA A 10 11.25 3.73 -1.80
C ALA A 10 12.19 4.69 -1.08
N ARG A 11 12.20 5.94 -1.51
CA ARG A 11 13.01 6.98 -0.87
C ARG A 11 12.32 7.54 0.36
N GLU A 12 11.01 7.56 0.36
CA GLU A 12 10.22 8.10 1.46
C GLU A 12 9.04 7.20 1.77
N TRP A 13 8.69 7.20 3.05
CA TRP A 13 7.58 6.43 3.59
C TRP A 13 6.70 7.32 4.45
N ALA A 14 5.41 7.04 4.46
CA ALA A 14 4.48 7.72 5.36
C ALA A 14 3.46 6.73 5.90
N ARG A 15 3.27 6.72 7.22
CA ARG A 15 2.25 5.92 7.84
C ARG A 15 0.91 6.62 7.68
N ALA A 16 -0.04 5.93 7.09
CA ALA A 16 -1.38 6.48 6.90
C ALA A 16 -2.26 6.16 8.09
N GLY A 17 -2.49 4.90 8.37
CA GLY A 17 -3.38 4.53 9.45
C GLY A 17 -3.30 3.06 9.80
N VAL A 18 -4.16 2.67 10.73
CA VAL A 18 -4.26 1.30 11.22
C VAL A 18 -5.68 0.82 11.01
N LEU A 19 -5.82 -0.43 10.62
CA LEU A 19 -7.12 -1.07 10.55
C LEU A 19 -7.11 -2.35 11.39
N HIS A 20 -8.26 -2.70 11.91
CA HIS A 20 -8.48 -3.94 12.64
C HIS A 20 -9.45 -4.80 11.83
N PRO A 21 -8.97 -5.89 11.20
CA PRO A 21 -9.83 -6.66 10.30
C PRO A 21 -10.98 -7.38 11.03
N VAL A 22 -10.75 -7.82 12.28
CA VAL A 22 -11.78 -8.54 13.06
C VAL A 22 -11.69 -8.11 14.50
N VAL A 23 -12.36 -7.02 14.85
CA VAL A 23 -12.28 -6.43 16.20
C VAL A 23 -12.82 -7.39 17.28
N SER A 24 -13.86 -8.16 16.97
CA SER A 24 -14.51 -9.02 17.97
C SER A 24 -13.76 -10.32 18.25
N TYR A 25 -12.87 -10.77 17.38
CA TYR A 25 -12.23 -12.09 17.51
C TYR A 25 -10.72 -12.04 17.60
N SER A 26 -10.12 -10.93 17.25
CA SER A 26 -8.68 -10.86 17.10
C SER A 26 -8.14 -9.53 17.57
N THR A 27 -6.91 -9.55 18.07
CA THR A 27 -6.15 -8.33 18.38
C THR A 27 -5.27 -7.92 17.20
N GLU A 28 -5.39 -8.62 16.07
CA GLU A 28 -4.64 -8.31 14.87
C GLU A 28 -4.92 -6.90 14.39
N PHE A 29 -3.87 -6.21 13.98
CA PHE A 29 -4.00 -4.93 13.31
C PHE A 29 -3.08 -4.90 12.09
N ILE A 30 -3.45 -4.07 11.13
CA ILE A 30 -2.68 -3.89 9.90
C ILE A 30 -2.40 -2.40 9.75
N GLU A 31 -1.14 -2.07 9.53
CA GLU A 31 -0.75 -0.69 9.27
C GLU A 31 -0.72 -0.44 7.77
N ILE A 32 -1.30 0.68 7.35
CA ILE A 32 -1.26 1.12 5.96
C ILE A 32 -0.13 2.14 5.83
N TRP A 33 0.77 1.87 4.93
CA TRP A 33 1.90 2.73 4.62
C TRP A 33 1.90 3.13 3.17
N PHE A 34 2.29 4.36 2.91
CA PHE A 34 2.57 4.83 1.55
C PHE A 34 4.07 4.93 1.35
N ALA A 35 4.47 4.67 0.12
CA ALA A 35 5.86 4.77 -0.30
C ALA A 35 5.92 5.60 -1.58
N ARG A 36 6.93 6.44 -1.70
CA ARG A 36 7.15 7.21 -2.92
C ARG A 36 8.63 7.35 -3.22
N GLY A 37 8.94 7.85 -4.42
CA GLY A 37 10.32 7.90 -4.87
C GLY A 37 10.82 6.49 -5.14
N LEU A 38 10.02 5.71 -5.87
CA LEU A 38 10.32 4.31 -6.10
C LEU A 38 11.51 4.15 -7.04
N MET A 39 12.41 3.23 -6.67
CA MET A 39 13.57 2.87 -7.47
C MET A 39 13.49 1.38 -7.79
N PRO A 40 13.62 1.00 -9.06
CA PRO A 40 13.57 -0.41 -9.44
C PRO A 40 14.77 -1.17 -8.87
N GLY A 41 14.56 -2.44 -8.61
CA GLY A 41 15.57 -3.34 -8.13
C GLY A 41 15.19 -4.78 -8.45
N GLU A 42 15.89 -5.72 -7.88
CA GLU A 42 15.63 -7.13 -8.11
C GLU A 42 14.59 -7.66 -7.13
N ARG A 43 13.56 -8.29 -7.67
CA ARG A 43 12.51 -8.93 -6.90
C ARG A 43 13.03 -10.27 -6.35
N ARG A 44 12.71 -10.56 -5.09
CA ARG A 44 13.08 -11.82 -4.44
C ARG A 44 11.93 -12.33 -3.60
N LEU A 45 11.13 -13.20 -4.19
CA LEU A 45 10.03 -13.85 -3.48
C LEU A 45 10.56 -15.03 -2.68
N ASP A 46 9.94 -15.28 -1.52
CA ASP A 46 10.21 -16.49 -0.75
C ASP A 46 9.69 -17.70 -1.52
N GLU A 47 10.23 -18.87 -1.19
CA GLU A 47 9.79 -20.12 -1.81
C GLU A 47 8.29 -20.33 -1.58
N GLY A 48 7.57 -20.60 -2.66
CA GLY A 48 6.11 -20.77 -2.62
C GLY A 48 5.30 -19.51 -2.76
N GLU A 49 5.94 -18.36 -2.80
CA GLU A 49 5.23 -17.11 -3.07
C GLU A 49 5.05 -16.89 -4.57
N PHE A 50 3.83 -16.49 -4.95
CA PHE A 50 3.47 -16.19 -6.32
C PHE A 50 2.78 -14.84 -6.36
N LEU A 51 3.46 -13.83 -6.92
CA LEU A 51 2.92 -12.48 -7.01
C LEU A 51 3.09 -11.93 -8.41
N ASP A 52 2.04 -11.32 -8.92
CA ASP A 52 2.10 -10.52 -10.14
C ASP A 52 2.15 -9.05 -9.74
N VAL A 53 3.19 -8.35 -10.19
CA VAL A 53 3.36 -6.92 -9.91
C VAL A 53 3.03 -6.14 -11.17
N PHE A 54 2.13 -5.19 -11.04
CA PHE A 54 1.75 -4.31 -12.13
C PHE A 54 1.46 -2.92 -11.58
N THR A 55 1.36 -1.95 -12.49
CA THR A 55 1.06 -0.58 -12.12
C THR A 55 -0.32 -0.18 -12.63
N ALA A 56 -0.95 0.73 -11.92
CA ALA A 56 -2.24 1.28 -12.31
C ALA A 56 -2.30 2.74 -11.91
N SER A 57 -3.12 3.52 -12.61
CA SER A 57 -3.39 4.88 -12.18
C SER A 57 -4.29 4.87 -10.95
N ALA A 58 -4.31 5.98 -10.22
CA ALA A 58 -5.21 6.11 -9.08
C ALA A 58 -6.67 6.02 -9.52
N GLU A 59 -7.01 6.60 -10.67
CA GLU A 59 -8.35 6.55 -11.22
C GLU A 59 -8.76 5.12 -11.55
N GLN A 60 -7.86 4.31 -12.09
CA GLN A 60 -8.13 2.90 -12.37
C GLN A 60 -8.37 2.13 -11.07
N LEU A 61 -7.52 2.32 -10.08
CA LEU A 61 -7.66 1.65 -8.80
C LEU A 61 -9.00 2.00 -8.13
N LEU A 62 -9.32 3.28 -8.08
CA LEU A 62 -10.57 3.75 -7.48
C LEU A 62 -11.79 3.21 -8.23
N GLY A 63 -11.72 3.14 -9.57
CA GLY A 63 -12.76 2.55 -10.39
C GLY A 63 -12.97 1.06 -10.08
N TRP A 64 -11.89 0.31 -9.93
CA TRP A 64 -11.98 -1.11 -9.57
C TRP A 64 -12.59 -1.32 -8.19
N CYS A 65 -12.30 -0.43 -7.25
CA CYS A 65 -12.92 -0.48 -5.91
C CYS A 65 -14.42 -0.22 -6.00
N ARG A 66 -14.82 0.80 -6.76
CA ARG A 66 -16.24 1.14 -6.97
C ARG A 66 -17.00 0.00 -7.63
N ASP A 67 -16.39 -0.62 -8.64
CA ASP A 67 -17.04 -1.63 -9.46
C ASP A 67 -17.01 -3.03 -8.85
N GLY A 68 -16.37 -3.20 -7.70
CA GLY A 68 -16.33 -4.47 -6.99
C GLY A 68 -15.28 -5.45 -7.51
N GLN A 69 -14.35 -5.02 -8.34
CA GLN A 69 -13.23 -5.85 -8.78
C GLN A 69 -12.16 -5.96 -7.69
N VAL A 70 -12.00 -4.92 -6.88
CA VAL A 70 -11.14 -4.93 -5.71
C VAL A 70 -12.03 -5.06 -4.48
N THR A 71 -11.83 -6.12 -3.72
CA THR A 71 -12.66 -6.42 -2.54
C THR A 71 -11.83 -6.59 -1.27
N ASP A 72 -10.51 -6.63 -1.37
CA ASP A 72 -9.64 -6.76 -0.20
C ASP A 72 -9.77 -5.52 0.70
N ALA A 73 -10.01 -5.75 1.98
CA ALA A 73 -10.24 -4.67 2.94
C ALA A 73 -9.04 -3.72 3.03
N LYS A 74 -7.82 -4.26 3.05
CA LYS A 74 -6.61 -3.44 3.14
C LYS A 74 -6.50 -2.50 1.93
N THR A 75 -6.78 -3.02 0.75
CA THR A 75 -6.69 -2.25 -0.49
C THR A 75 -7.78 -1.18 -0.55
N LEU A 76 -8.99 -1.52 -0.13
CA LEU A 76 -10.10 -0.56 -0.11
C LEU A 76 -9.80 0.60 0.84
N ILE A 77 -9.25 0.32 2.01
CA ILE A 77 -8.88 1.36 2.97
C ILE A 77 -7.69 2.18 2.45
N GLY A 78 -6.71 1.51 1.84
CA GLY A 78 -5.61 2.21 1.18
C GLY A 78 -6.09 3.13 0.07
N ALA A 79 -7.08 2.71 -0.70
CA ALA A 79 -7.68 3.52 -1.76
C ALA A 79 -8.43 4.73 -1.18
N LEU A 80 -9.11 4.56 -0.05
CA LEU A 80 -9.75 5.68 0.65
C LEU A 80 -8.72 6.72 1.07
N TRP A 81 -7.62 6.29 1.66
CA TRP A 81 -6.53 7.19 2.02
C TRP A 81 -5.94 7.88 0.79
N LEU A 82 -5.70 7.13 -0.28
CA LEU A 82 -5.14 7.67 -1.51
C LEU A 82 -6.03 8.78 -2.07
N GLN A 83 -7.33 8.57 -2.13
CA GLN A 83 -8.28 9.56 -2.64
C GLN A 83 -8.25 10.83 -1.80
N ASN A 84 -8.23 10.71 -0.48
CA ASN A 84 -8.24 11.87 0.41
C ASN A 84 -6.91 12.62 0.40
N VAL A 85 -5.79 11.91 0.25
CA VAL A 85 -4.48 12.55 0.12
C VAL A 85 -4.39 13.30 -1.23
N ARG A 86 -4.85 12.68 -2.32
CA ARG A 86 -4.81 13.32 -3.64
C ARG A 86 -5.71 14.56 -3.71
N SER A 87 -6.85 14.54 -3.05
CA SER A 87 -7.75 15.69 -3.02
C SER A 87 -7.28 16.80 -2.10
N GLY A 88 -6.28 16.54 -1.28
CA GLY A 88 -5.79 17.50 -0.29
C GLY A 88 -6.58 17.51 1.01
N ALA A 89 -7.59 16.65 1.15
CA ALA A 89 -8.39 16.59 2.37
C ALA A 89 -7.57 16.06 3.56
N TRP A 90 -6.68 15.12 3.30
CA TRP A 90 -5.79 14.54 4.31
C TRP A 90 -4.35 14.72 3.90
N THR A 91 -3.45 14.79 4.87
CA THR A 91 -2.02 14.91 4.63
C THR A 91 -1.28 13.72 5.20
N LEU A 92 -0.12 13.42 4.61
CA LEU A 92 0.79 12.39 5.10
C LEU A 92 2.08 13.04 5.58
N ASP A 93 2.65 12.48 6.65
CA ASP A 93 3.93 12.92 7.18
C ASP A 93 5.02 12.02 6.60
N TRP A 94 5.67 12.49 5.54
CA TRP A 94 6.68 11.73 4.81
C TRP A 94 8.02 11.75 5.53
N GLN A 95 8.59 10.57 5.71
CA GLN A 95 9.88 10.38 6.34
C GLN A 95 10.85 9.75 5.34
N ALA A 96 12.10 10.16 5.41
CA ALA A 96 13.13 9.56 4.58
C ALA A 96 13.32 8.09 4.97
N ALA A 97 13.50 7.23 3.97
CA ALA A 97 13.78 5.83 4.23
C ALA A 97 15.13 5.67 4.93
N PRO A 98 15.27 4.66 5.81
CA PRO A 98 16.57 4.37 6.42
C PRO A 98 17.62 4.09 5.35
N THR A 99 18.85 4.53 5.59
CA THR A 99 19.98 4.21 4.74
C THR A 99 20.35 2.73 4.96
N GLU A 100 20.40 1.97 3.89
CA GLU A 100 20.84 0.58 3.93
C GLU A 100 22.35 0.46 3.76
#